data_9006cbad8ae62621be5dfa60b017423f
#
_entry.id   9006cbad8ae62621be5dfa60b017423f
#
_cell.length_a   1.000
_cell.length_b   1.000
_cell.length_c   1.000
_cell.angle_alpha   90.00
_cell.angle_beta   90.00
_cell.angle_gamma   90.00
#
_symmetry.space_group_name_H-M   'P 1'
#
loop_
_entity.id
_entity.type
_entity.pdbx_description
1 polymer ?
#
loop_
_entity_poly.entity_id
_entity_poly.type
_entity_poly.pdbx_seq_one_letter_code
_entity_poly.pdbx_strand_id
1 'polypeptide(L)'
;GGATYHQRYTTFDLVRGQEGDKWKGDVEKLRDPNYGADRWSELQRLKNQKQDTINRDYMDKVELQPQYKTFDLGLEFINRNKDVDKWFLQIETFDPHEPFFTQEEFQKLYPHEYDGPPFDWPPYREVREDDQTIEHIRYMYASLITFCDQQLGRVLDIFDKHDLWKDTMLLVNTDHGFLM
;
A
#
# COMPACT_ATOMS: atom_id res chain seq x y z
N GLY A 1 -18.42 1.72 -12.78
CA GLY A 1 -17.30 2.58 -12.68
C GLY A 1 -16.40 2.39 -13.89
N GLY A 2 -16.18 3.39 -14.69
CA GLY A 2 -15.29 3.33 -15.84
C GLY A 2 -13.89 3.77 -15.43
N ALA A 3 -12.87 3.20 -16.02
CA ALA A 3 -11.52 3.72 -16.00
C ALA A 3 -11.55 5.09 -16.69
N THR A 4 -11.63 6.14 -15.92
CA THR A 4 -11.98 7.44 -16.49
C THR A 4 -10.75 8.23 -16.93
N TYR A 5 -9.66 8.27 -16.15
CA TYR A 5 -8.47 9.03 -16.51
C TYR A 5 -7.36 8.18 -17.14
N HIS A 6 -7.28 6.89 -16.86
CA HIS A 6 -6.26 6.00 -17.42
C HIS A 6 -6.26 5.98 -18.96
N GLN A 7 -7.42 6.16 -19.59
CA GLN A 7 -7.53 6.24 -21.06
C GLN A 7 -6.83 7.48 -21.68
N ARG A 8 -6.37 8.41 -20.86
CA ARG A 8 -5.59 9.57 -21.32
C ARG A 8 -4.10 9.27 -21.46
N TYR A 9 -3.63 8.16 -20.88
CA TYR A 9 -2.27 7.68 -21.06
C TYR A 9 -2.18 6.84 -22.34
N THR A 10 -1.01 6.84 -22.96
CA THR A 10 -0.74 5.99 -24.13
C THR A 10 -0.80 4.52 -23.77
N THR A 11 -0.28 4.16 -22.60
CA THR A 11 -0.35 2.83 -22.00
C THR A 11 -0.55 2.95 -20.50
N PHE A 12 -1.11 1.94 -19.86
CA PHE A 12 -1.19 1.85 -18.41
C PHE A 12 -1.27 0.41 -17.95
N ASP A 13 -0.79 0.16 -16.74
CA ASP A 13 -0.96 -1.07 -15.99
C ASP A 13 -1.79 -0.81 -14.74
N LEU A 14 -2.53 -1.81 -14.26
CA LEU A 14 -3.33 -1.73 -13.05
C LEU A 14 -3.02 -2.94 -12.15
N VAL A 15 -2.37 -2.67 -11.03
CA VAL A 15 -2.14 -3.65 -9.97
C VAL A 15 -3.32 -3.64 -9.01
N ARG A 16 -3.76 -4.84 -8.61
CA ARG A 16 -4.94 -5.04 -7.77
C ARG A 16 -4.57 -5.64 -6.42
N GLY A 17 -5.49 -5.53 -5.45
CA GLY A 17 -5.38 -6.22 -4.17
C GLY A 17 -5.43 -5.31 -2.94
N GLN A 18 -5.42 -4.00 -3.11
CA GLN A 18 -5.50 -3.06 -2.00
C GLN A 18 -6.86 -3.09 -1.32
N GLU A 19 -6.89 -2.88 -0.01
CA GLU A 19 -8.10 -2.92 0.81
C GLU A 19 -8.95 -4.16 0.56
N GLY A 20 -10.26 -3.97 0.59
CA GLY A 20 -11.25 -4.98 0.22
C GLY A 20 -11.51 -5.05 -1.29
N ASP A 21 -10.53 -4.75 -2.16
CA ASP A 21 -10.67 -4.93 -3.61
C ASP A 21 -11.14 -6.35 -3.92
N LYS A 22 -12.14 -6.49 -4.77
CA LYS A 22 -12.68 -7.78 -5.22
C LYS A 22 -11.71 -8.49 -6.15
N TRP A 23 -10.51 -8.75 -5.66
CA TRP A 23 -9.39 -9.28 -6.43
C TRP A 23 -9.36 -10.81 -6.42
N LYS A 24 -9.25 -11.41 -5.23
CA LYS A 24 -9.17 -12.86 -5.08
C LYS A 24 -10.54 -13.45 -4.76
N GLY A 25 -10.94 -14.45 -5.53
CA GLY A 25 -12.16 -15.22 -5.29
C GLY A 25 -11.83 -16.47 -4.48
N ASP A 26 -12.39 -16.57 -3.28
CA ASP A 26 -12.35 -17.76 -2.45
C ASP A 26 -13.77 -18.01 -1.91
N VAL A 27 -14.48 -18.92 -2.56
CA VAL A 27 -15.92 -19.14 -2.29
C VAL A 27 -16.13 -19.76 -0.90
N GLU A 28 -15.24 -20.64 -0.45
CA GLU A 28 -15.32 -21.28 0.86
C GLU A 28 -15.13 -20.23 1.96
N LYS A 29 -14.04 -19.49 1.91
CA LYS A 29 -13.73 -18.42 2.87
C LYS A 29 -14.78 -17.31 2.88
N LEU A 30 -15.29 -16.93 1.71
CA LEU A 30 -16.36 -15.91 1.63
C LEU A 30 -17.67 -16.36 2.28
N ARG A 31 -17.95 -17.67 2.27
CA ARG A 31 -19.15 -18.26 2.91
C ARG A 31 -18.98 -18.54 4.40
N ASP A 32 -17.76 -18.76 4.85
CA ASP A 32 -17.48 -18.97 6.27
C ASP A 32 -17.72 -17.66 7.07
N PRO A 33 -18.70 -17.62 7.98
CA PRO A 33 -18.97 -16.41 8.76
C PRO A 33 -17.83 -16.05 9.73
N ASN A 34 -16.97 -17.00 10.09
CA ASN A 34 -15.91 -16.83 11.07
C ASN A 34 -14.53 -16.62 10.43
N TYR A 35 -14.41 -16.74 9.10
CA TYR A 35 -13.11 -16.57 8.45
C TYR A 35 -12.55 -15.16 8.67
N GLY A 36 -11.35 -15.11 9.23
CA GLY A 36 -10.66 -13.86 9.55
C GLY A 36 -11.18 -13.14 10.79
N ALA A 37 -12.07 -13.73 11.56
CA ALA A 37 -12.62 -13.11 12.76
C ALA A 37 -11.56 -12.81 13.85
N ASP A 38 -10.46 -13.56 13.84
CA ASP A 38 -9.28 -13.38 14.69
C ASP A 38 -8.36 -12.22 14.25
N ARG A 39 -8.49 -11.78 13.02
CA ARG A 39 -7.68 -10.70 12.44
C ARG A 39 -8.30 -9.31 12.60
N TRP A 40 -9.53 -9.24 13.09
CA TRP A 40 -10.31 -8.00 13.16
C TRP A 40 -10.96 -7.81 14.53
N SER A 41 -10.92 -6.60 15.02
CA SER A 41 -11.62 -6.22 16.25
C SER A 41 -12.95 -5.53 15.95
N GLU A 42 -13.82 -5.43 16.95
CA GLU A 42 -15.02 -4.60 16.89
C GLU A 42 -14.70 -3.12 16.60
N LEU A 43 -13.48 -2.67 16.94
CA LEU A 43 -13.01 -1.30 16.74
C LEU A 43 -12.92 -0.93 15.27
N GLN A 44 -12.62 -1.89 14.38
CA GLN A 44 -12.42 -1.65 12.95
C GLN A 44 -13.33 -2.50 12.06
N ARG A 45 -14.54 -2.76 12.49
CA ARG A 45 -15.51 -3.56 11.73
C ARG A 45 -15.98 -2.84 10.47
N LEU A 46 -15.41 -3.19 9.34
CA LEU A 46 -15.65 -2.58 8.04
C LEU A 46 -16.30 -3.54 7.05
N LYS A 47 -17.00 -2.98 6.06
CA LYS A 47 -17.79 -3.73 5.07
C LYS A 47 -16.99 -4.75 4.26
N ASN A 48 -15.70 -4.49 4.02
CA ASN A 48 -14.85 -5.24 3.09
C ASN A 48 -13.75 -6.05 3.79
N GLN A 49 -13.78 -6.16 5.12
CA GLN A 49 -12.74 -6.83 5.91
C GLN A 49 -12.46 -8.26 5.48
N LYS A 50 -13.51 -9.02 5.19
CA LYS A 50 -13.36 -10.41 4.75
C LYS A 50 -12.63 -10.51 3.41
N GLN A 51 -12.94 -9.65 2.46
CA GLN A 51 -12.25 -9.62 1.18
C GLN A 51 -10.79 -9.17 1.35
N ASP A 52 -10.54 -8.18 2.20
CA ASP A 52 -9.20 -7.75 2.54
C ASP A 52 -8.38 -8.89 3.18
N THR A 53 -8.98 -9.61 4.14
CA THR A 53 -8.34 -10.79 4.74
C THR A 53 -7.95 -11.84 3.69
N ILE A 54 -8.83 -12.12 2.73
CA ILE A 54 -8.54 -13.03 1.63
C ILE A 54 -7.40 -12.50 0.77
N ASN A 55 -7.40 -11.21 0.45
CA ASN A 55 -6.36 -10.60 -0.36
C ASN A 55 -4.99 -10.69 0.32
N ARG A 56 -4.91 -10.47 1.64
CA ARG A 56 -3.67 -10.55 2.44
C ARG A 56 -3.01 -11.93 2.39
N ASP A 57 -3.76 -13.01 2.22
CA ASP A 57 -3.20 -14.35 2.06
C ASP A 57 -2.36 -14.49 0.77
N TYR A 58 -2.52 -13.56 -0.17
CA TYR A 58 -1.76 -13.48 -1.43
C TYR A 58 -0.71 -12.35 -1.43
N MET A 59 -0.50 -11.72 -0.28
CA MET A 59 0.43 -10.60 -0.08
C MET A 59 1.33 -10.85 1.14
N ASP A 60 1.69 -12.11 1.37
CA ASP A 60 2.48 -12.57 2.52
C ASP A 60 3.97 -12.21 2.43
N LYS A 61 4.41 -11.69 1.27
CA LYS A 61 5.78 -11.24 1.01
C LYS A 61 5.79 -9.83 0.45
N VAL A 62 6.88 -9.12 0.68
CA VAL A 62 7.09 -7.75 0.18
C VAL A 62 6.86 -7.65 -1.32
N GLU A 63 7.44 -8.59 -2.09
CA GLU A 63 7.34 -8.60 -3.56
C GLU A 63 5.93 -8.89 -4.08
N LEU A 64 5.05 -9.40 -3.23
CA LEU A 64 3.66 -9.68 -3.56
C LEU A 64 2.73 -8.52 -3.26
N GLN A 65 3.21 -7.50 -2.52
CA GLN A 65 2.45 -6.29 -2.24
C GLN A 65 2.11 -5.52 -3.51
N PRO A 66 0.88 -4.98 -3.64
CA PRO A 66 0.48 -4.17 -4.79
C PRO A 66 1.42 -3.00 -5.05
N GLN A 67 1.85 -2.29 -4.01
CA GLN A 67 2.80 -1.19 -4.12
C GLN A 67 4.13 -1.65 -4.73
N TYR A 68 4.74 -2.73 -4.22
CA TYR A 68 5.99 -3.25 -4.77
C TYR A 68 5.87 -3.55 -6.27
N LYS A 69 4.80 -4.23 -6.67
CA LYS A 69 4.52 -4.56 -8.08
C LYS A 69 4.31 -3.33 -8.94
N THR A 70 3.65 -2.31 -8.41
CA THR A 70 3.44 -1.04 -9.12
C THR A 70 4.78 -0.36 -9.39
N PHE A 71 5.66 -0.32 -8.40
CA PHE A 71 7.02 0.21 -8.59
C PHE A 71 7.83 -0.65 -9.56
N ASP A 72 7.74 -1.99 -9.52
CA ASP A 72 8.42 -2.87 -10.48
C ASP A 72 8.05 -2.52 -11.94
N LEU A 73 6.77 -2.34 -12.22
CA LEU A 73 6.29 -1.94 -13.55
C LEU A 73 6.84 -0.56 -13.96
N GLY A 74 6.85 0.38 -13.02
CA GLY A 74 7.43 1.71 -13.26
C GLY A 74 8.95 1.65 -13.52
N LEU A 75 9.68 0.88 -12.74
CA LEU A 75 11.11 0.67 -12.91
C LEU A 75 11.44 -0.06 -14.22
N GLU A 76 10.61 -1.02 -14.61
CA GLU A 76 10.71 -1.67 -15.93
C GLU A 76 10.56 -0.65 -17.05
N PHE A 77 9.56 0.23 -16.97
CA PHE A 77 9.38 1.29 -17.96
C PHE A 77 10.60 2.20 -18.04
N ILE A 78 11.14 2.67 -16.91
CA ILE A 78 12.32 3.53 -16.88
C ILE A 78 13.51 2.81 -17.53
N ASN A 79 13.78 1.57 -17.15
CA ASN A 79 14.90 0.79 -17.71
C ASN A 79 14.81 0.62 -19.23
N ARG A 80 13.62 0.44 -19.77
CA ARG A 80 13.39 0.29 -21.22
C ARG A 80 13.54 1.60 -21.98
N ASN A 81 13.20 2.73 -21.33
CA ASN A 81 13.08 4.02 -22.02
C ASN A 81 14.16 5.05 -21.60
N LYS A 82 15.13 4.66 -20.76
CA LYS A 82 16.18 5.56 -20.22
C LYS A 82 17.00 6.31 -21.28
N ASP A 83 17.11 5.72 -22.48
CA ASP A 83 17.87 6.28 -23.61
C ASP A 83 16.96 6.99 -24.63
N VAL A 84 15.66 7.13 -24.33
CA VAL A 84 14.65 7.75 -25.20
C VAL A 84 14.14 9.03 -24.56
N ASP A 85 13.93 10.08 -25.35
CA ASP A 85 13.44 11.37 -24.89
C ASP A 85 11.90 11.47 -24.93
N LYS A 86 11.34 12.44 -24.19
CA LYS A 86 9.93 12.86 -24.24
C LYS A 86 8.92 11.82 -23.76
N TRP A 87 9.21 11.16 -22.67
CA TRP A 87 8.22 10.33 -21.96
C TRP A 87 7.72 11.00 -20.68
N PHE A 88 6.55 10.57 -20.26
CA PHE A 88 5.97 10.87 -18.96
C PHE A 88 5.54 9.55 -18.32
N LEU A 89 5.99 9.32 -17.11
CA LEU A 89 5.60 8.17 -16.29
C LEU A 89 4.93 8.66 -15.00
N GLN A 90 3.79 8.08 -14.67
CA GLN A 90 3.18 8.21 -13.36
C GLN A 90 3.20 6.84 -12.69
N ILE A 91 3.82 6.76 -11.50
CA ILE A 91 3.73 5.63 -10.59
C ILE A 91 2.80 6.08 -9.48
N GLU A 92 1.60 5.55 -9.46
CA GLU A 92 0.57 5.87 -8.48
C GLU A 92 0.34 4.66 -7.59
N THR A 93 0.49 4.84 -6.28
CA THR A 93 0.28 3.80 -5.29
C THR A 93 -0.79 4.22 -4.31
N PHE A 94 -1.48 3.25 -3.76
CA PHE A 94 -2.50 3.47 -2.76
C PHE A 94 -1.88 3.80 -1.40
N ASP A 95 -0.80 3.08 -1.04
CA ASP A 95 -0.09 3.32 0.20
C ASP A 95 0.56 4.73 0.22
N PRO A 96 0.59 5.39 1.39
CA PRO A 96 0.35 4.86 2.75
C PRO A 96 -1.10 5.01 3.25
N HIS A 97 -2.12 4.87 2.42
CA HIS A 97 -3.52 4.84 2.83
C HIS A 97 -3.79 3.62 3.75
N GLU A 98 -4.78 3.70 4.63
CA GLU A 98 -5.21 2.55 5.42
C GLU A 98 -5.84 1.45 4.52
N PRO A 99 -5.79 0.18 4.88
CA PRO A 99 -5.22 -0.40 6.11
C PRO A 99 -3.70 -0.31 6.15
N PHE A 100 -3.14 -0.02 7.32
CA PHE A 100 -1.69 0.11 7.51
C PHE A 100 -1.02 -1.26 7.62
N PHE A 101 -1.18 -2.05 6.56
CA PHE A 101 -0.68 -3.42 6.49
C PHE A 101 0.67 -3.50 5.82
N THR A 102 1.68 -3.97 6.58
CA THR A 102 3.03 -4.26 6.08
C THR A 102 3.51 -5.61 6.58
N GLN A 103 4.60 -6.12 6.00
CA GLN A 103 5.31 -7.27 6.51
C GLN A 103 6.01 -6.94 7.83
N GLU A 104 6.20 -7.98 8.63
CA GLU A 104 6.76 -7.91 9.99
C GLU A 104 8.13 -7.19 10.05
N GLU A 105 8.92 -7.29 8.99
CA GLU A 105 10.24 -6.64 8.92
C GLU A 105 10.16 -5.12 9.03
N PHE A 106 9.12 -4.48 8.49
CA PHE A 106 8.88 -3.04 8.64
C PHE A 106 8.31 -2.70 10.01
N GLN A 107 7.40 -3.53 10.53
CA GLN A 107 6.82 -3.32 11.85
C GLN A 107 7.86 -3.41 12.96
N LYS A 108 8.85 -4.30 12.85
CA LYS A 108 9.96 -4.45 13.79
C LYS A 108 10.88 -3.21 13.91
N LEU A 109 10.81 -2.29 12.96
CA LEU A 109 11.54 -1.02 13.05
C LEU A 109 10.92 -0.06 14.07
N TYR A 110 9.68 -0.31 14.48
CA TYR A 110 8.91 0.49 15.41
C TYR A 110 8.44 -0.34 16.60
N PRO A 111 9.39 -0.80 17.45
CA PRO A 111 9.07 -1.65 18.60
C PRO A 111 8.22 -0.88 19.61
N HIS A 112 7.09 -1.44 20.00
CA HIS A 112 6.19 -0.89 21.01
C HIS A 112 5.40 -2.02 21.66
N GLU A 113 4.87 -1.75 22.85
CA GLU A 113 3.99 -2.69 23.57
C GLU A 113 2.54 -2.43 23.17
N TYR A 114 1.87 -3.49 22.68
CA TYR A 114 0.45 -3.45 22.39
C TYR A 114 -0.15 -4.83 22.64
N ASP A 115 -1.07 -4.91 23.57
CA ASP A 115 -1.80 -6.13 23.95
C ASP A 115 -3.28 -6.07 23.54
N GLY A 116 -3.67 -5.02 22.81
CA GLY A 116 -5.01 -4.86 22.28
C GLY A 116 -5.33 -5.77 21.09
N PRO A 117 -6.58 -5.75 20.64
CA PRO A 117 -7.01 -6.50 19.47
C PRO A 117 -6.36 -5.95 18.19
N PRO A 118 -6.26 -6.75 17.10
CA PRO A 118 -5.72 -6.27 15.82
C PRO A 118 -6.39 -4.97 15.38
N PHE A 119 -5.57 -3.97 15.06
CA PHE A 119 -6.05 -2.63 14.69
C PHE A 119 -5.09 -1.93 13.75
N ASP A 120 -5.32 -2.05 12.45
CA ASP A 120 -4.54 -1.41 11.38
C ASP A 120 -5.39 -0.62 10.38
N TRP A 121 -6.72 -0.60 10.61
CA TRP A 121 -7.67 0.10 9.75
C TRP A 121 -8.63 0.97 10.57
N PRO A 122 -8.18 2.14 11.02
CA PRO A 122 -8.99 3.01 11.86
C PRO A 122 -10.20 3.56 11.10
N PRO A 123 -11.40 3.56 11.70
CA PRO A 123 -12.58 4.12 11.08
C PRO A 123 -12.56 5.65 11.10
N TYR A 124 -13.11 6.28 10.07
CA TYR A 124 -13.30 7.74 10.01
C TYR A 124 -14.39 8.19 10.99
N ARG A 125 -13.99 8.51 12.21
CA ARG A 125 -14.84 9.02 13.27
C ARG A 125 -14.02 9.77 14.30
N GLU A 126 -14.70 10.39 15.27
CA GLU A 126 -14.05 10.90 16.47
C GLU A 126 -13.22 9.79 17.15
N VAL A 127 -12.00 10.12 17.53
CA VAL A 127 -11.08 9.19 18.22
C VAL A 127 -11.66 8.84 19.58
N ARG A 128 -11.75 7.56 19.89
CA ARG A 128 -12.28 7.01 21.16
C ARG A 128 -11.34 5.94 21.74
N GLU A 129 -10.29 5.67 21.03
CA GLU A 129 -9.25 4.73 21.41
C GLU A 129 -8.43 5.31 22.56
N ASP A 130 -7.86 4.42 23.40
CA ASP A 130 -6.91 4.79 24.42
C ASP A 130 -5.53 5.13 23.81
N ASP A 131 -4.68 5.74 24.63
CA ASP A 131 -3.36 6.22 24.18
C ASP A 131 -2.48 5.08 23.63
N GLN A 132 -2.58 3.86 24.18
CA GLN A 132 -1.82 2.70 23.70
C GLN A 132 -2.25 2.29 22.30
N THR A 133 -3.55 2.25 22.05
CA THR A 133 -4.11 1.95 20.72
C THR A 133 -3.76 3.04 19.69
N ILE A 134 -3.81 4.31 20.10
CA ILE A 134 -3.40 5.43 19.23
C ILE A 134 -1.91 5.34 18.90
N GLU A 135 -1.06 5.04 19.86
CA GLU A 135 0.36 4.85 19.63
C GLU A 135 0.63 3.67 18.68
N HIS A 136 -0.05 2.54 18.90
CA HIS A 136 0.03 1.38 18.00
C HIS A 136 -0.28 1.75 16.54
N ILE A 137 -1.39 2.43 16.30
CA ILE A 137 -1.80 2.83 14.95
C ILE A 137 -0.76 3.77 14.28
N ARG A 138 -0.16 4.66 15.05
CA ARG A 138 0.91 5.56 14.57
C ARG A 138 2.14 4.76 14.12
N TYR A 139 2.52 3.72 14.84
CA TYR A 139 3.64 2.86 14.47
C TYR A 139 3.31 1.96 13.27
N MET A 140 2.07 1.48 13.15
CA MET A 140 1.63 0.77 11.97
C MET A 140 1.69 1.67 10.73
N TYR A 141 1.23 2.92 10.83
CA TYR A 141 1.35 3.90 9.75
C TYR A 141 2.81 4.23 9.42
N ALA A 142 3.66 4.44 10.44
CA ALA A 142 5.09 4.69 10.24
C ALA A 142 5.78 3.52 9.52
N SER A 143 5.41 2.28 9.84
CA SER A 143 5.95 1.09 9.16
C SER A 143 5.54 1.06 7.68
N LEU A 144 4.32 1.46 7.35
CA LEU A 144 3.86 1.55 5.97
C LEU A 144 4.57 2.69 5.21
N ILE A 145 4.79 3.85 5.85
CA ILE A 145 5.60 4.93 5.26
C ILE A 145 7.02 4.46 4.97
N THR A 146 7.63 3.68 5.88
CA THR A 146 8.98 3.12 5.64
C THR A 146 9.00 2.18 4.44
N PHE A 147 7.94 1.41 4.23
CA PHE A 147 7.80 0.62 3.01
C PHE A 147 7.69 1.51 1.76
N CYS A 148 6.91 2.60 1.81
CA CYS A 148 6.84 3.58 0.72
C CYS A 148 8.22 4.19 0.42
N ASP A 149 8.96 4.59 1.46
CA ASP A 149 10.30 5.16 1.35
C ASP A 149 11.29 4.18 0.68
N GLN A 150 11.24 2.91 1.06
CA GLN A 150 12.04 1.86 0.40
C GLN A 150 11.74 1.77 -1.10
N GLN A 151 10.47 1.87 -1.50
CA GLN A 151 10.11 1.82 -2.92
C GLN A 151 10.59 3.08 -3.67
N LEU A 152 10.49 4.26 -3.05
CA LEU A 152 11.06 5.49 -3.60
C LEU A 152 12.58 5.38 -3.75
N GLY A 153 13.28 4.80 -2.78
CA GLY A 153 14.72 4.52 -2.84
C GLY A 153 15.10 3.76 -4.11
N ARG A 154 14.32 2.76 -4.52
CA ARG A 154 14.55 2.01 -5.76
C ARG A 154 14.48 2.89 -7.03
N VAL A 155 13.62 3.92 -7.02
CA VAL A 155 13.55 4.91 -8.12
C VAL A 155 14.79 5.81 -8.10
N LEU A 156 15.22 6.26 -6.92
CA LEU A 156 16.43 7.07 -6.79
C LEU A 156 17.67 6.31 -7.27
N ASP A 157 17.80 5.03 -6.90
CA ASP A 157 18.89 4.15 -7.36
C ASP A 157 18.95 4.03 -8.89
N ILE A 158 17.80 3.93 -9.56
CA ILE A 158 17.74 3.90 -11.03
C ILE A 158 18.14 5.24 -11.65
N PHE A 159 17.71 6.36 -11.04
CA PHE A 159 18.09 7.71 -11.48
C PHE A 159 19.60 7.90 -11.39
N ASP A 160 20.21 7.51 -10.27
CA ASP A 160 21.65 7.58 -10.07
C ASP A 160 22.39 6.65 -11.03
N LYS A 161 21.95 5.41 -11.15
CA LYS A 161 22.58 4.39 -12.01
C LYS A 161 22.65 4.79 -13.47
N HIS A 162 21.63 5.49 -13.97
CA HIS A 162 21.52 5.85 -15.39
C HIS A 162 21.74 7.33 -15.65
N ASP A 163 22.19 8.10 -14.65
CA ASP A 163 22.45 9.55 -14.77
C ASP A 163 21.22 10.33 -15.31
N LEU A 164 20.02 9.95 -14.84
CA LEU A 164 18.77 10.55 -15.33
C LEU A 164 18.55 11.97 -14.82
N TRP A 165 19.22 12.36 -13.74
CA TRP A 165 19.10 13.70 -13.16
C TRP A 165 19.44 14.85 -14.11
N LYS A 166 20.20 14.57 -15.16
CA LYS A 166 20.64 15.59 -16.14
C LYS A 166 19.52 16.12 -17.01
N ASP A 167 18.47 15.31 -17.26
CA ASP A 167 17.41 15.64 -18.23
C ASP A 167 16.01 15.13 -17.85
N THR A 168 15.88 14.48 -16.69
CA THR A 168 14.62 13.93 -16.19
C THR A 168 14.26 14.55 -14.84
N MET A 169 13.03 15.05 -14.73
CA MET A 169 12.50 15.57 -13.47
C MET A 169 11.76 14.46 -12.73
N LEU A 170 12.11 14.25 -11.46
CA LEU A 170 11.33 13.43 -10.54
C LEU A 170 10.45 14.34 -9.69
N LEU A 171 9.13 14.09 -9.70
CA LEU A 171 8.16 14.73 -8.82
C LEU A 171 7.58 13.69 -7.86
N VAL A 172 7.68 13.95 -6.57
CA VAL A 172 7.07 13.13 -5.51
C VAL A 172 6.02 13.97 -4.81
N ASN A 173 4.79 13.47 -4.76
CA ASN A 173 3.66 14.19 -4.15
C ASN A 173 2.65 13.21 -3.53
N THR A 174 1.74 13.76 -2.75
CA THR A 174 0.55 13.09 -2.23
C THR A 174 -0.65 14.01 -2.44
N ASP A 175 -1.86 13.46 -2.48
CA ASP A 175 -3.10 14.23 -2.52
C ASP A 175 -3.51 14.73 -1.12
N HIS A 176 -3.25 13.94 -0.06
CA HIS A 176 -3.43 14.33 1.34
C HIS A 176 -2.59 13.43 2.26
N GLY A 177 -2.60 13.74 3.56
CA GLY A 177 -2.05 12.91 4.61
C GLY A 177 -3.15 12.24 5.44
N PHE A 178 -2.73 11.43 6.40
CA PHE A 178 -3.61 10.84 7.40
C PHE A 178 -3.51 11.64 8.71
N LEU A 179 -4.66 12.03 9.28
CA LEU A 179 -4.72 12.75 10.56
C LEU A 179 -4.71 11.73 11.72
N MET A 180 -3.68 11.82 12.57
CA MET A 180 -3.51 10.98 13.76
C MET A 180 -3.23 11.80 15.01
#